data_28c17044d620ec24e91dcc5cd5f9448e
#
_entry.id   28c17044d620ec24e91dcc5cd5f9448e
#
_cell.length_a   1.000
_cell.length_b   1.000
_cell.length_c   1.000
_cell.angle_alpha   90.00
_cell.angle_beta   90.00
_cell.angle_gamma   90.00
#
_symmetry.space_group_name_H-M   'P 1'
#
loop_
_entity.id
_entity.type
_entity.pdbx_description
1 polymer ?
#
loop_
_entity_poly.entity_id
_entity_poly.type
_entity_poly.pdbx_seq_one_letter_code
_entity_poly.pdbx_strand_id
1 'polypeptide(L)'
;PPIVLIYLGLMLLCTMKVWDLSATSAVYKSVKNPILYAMLFIMLLRCDLKKIIKLGPKMLIGFFAATLSIGLGFFVSYAIFHQLLGADSWKALGALCGSWMGGGGNMLAIQAALDVDEATMAYALVMDSICATLYVMFLLWAIGNHEKFNKWTKADTSIIDGVGAALEEEAKANTKPLVWQNIILLLGS
;
A
#
# COMPACT_ATOMS: atom_id res chain seq x y z
N PRO A 1 -6.37 1.65 10.41
CA PRO A 1 -6.79 0.89 9.23
C PRO A 1 -7.41 -0.44 9.66
N PRO A 2 -8.57 -0.85 9.10
CA PRO A 2 -9.26 -2.07 9.54
C PRO A 2 -8.38 -3.33 9.49
N ILE A 3 -7.46 -3.38 8.54
CA ILE A 3 -6.54 -4.50 8.37
C ILE A 3 -5.63 -4.73 9.59
N VAL A 4 -5.19 -3.65 10.25
CA VAL A 4 -4.36 -3.74 11.47
C VAL A 4 -5.16 -4.35 12.63
N LEU A 5 -6.42 -3.97 12.78
CA LEU A 5 -7.31 -4.52 13.81
C LEU A 5 -7.58 -6.02 13.57
N ILE A 6 -7.76 -6.41 12.31
CA ILE A 6 -7.92 -7.83 11.93
C ILE A 6 -6.66 -8.61 12.28
N TYR A 7 -5.48 -8.10 11.94
CA TYR A 7 -4.21 -8.76 12.27
C TYR A 7 -4.01 -8.88 13.79
N LEU A 8 -4.24 -7.81 14.54
CA LEU A 8 -4.12 -7.83 16.02
C LEU A 8 -5.12 -8.82 16.63
N GLY A 9 -6.36 -8.85 16.15
CA GLY A 9 -7.37 -9.79 16.60
C GLY A 9 -6.97 -11.25 16.35
N LEU A 10 -6.48 -11.55 15.14
CA LEU A 10 -5.99 -12.87 14.78
C LEU A 10 -4.75 -13.26 15.60
N MET A 11 -3.82 -12.34 15.81
CA MET A 11 -2.65 -12.59 16.66
C MET A 11 -3.05 -12.94 18.09
N LEU A 12 -4.00 -12.21 18.68
CA LEU A 12 -4.51 -12.50 20.01
C LEU A 12 -5.17 -13.90 20.07
N LEU A 13 -6.02 -14.24 19.11
CA LEU A 13 -6.67 -15.53 19.03
C LEU A 13 -5.65 -16.68 18.88
N CYS A 14 -4.61 -16.49 18.06
CA CYS A 14 -3.52 -17.45 17.92
C CYS A 14 -2.71 -17.59 19.21
N THR A 15 -2.42 -16.49 19.90
CA THR A 15 -1.69 -16.51 21.18
C THR A 15 -2.50 -17.21 22.28
N MET A 16 -3.81 -17.03 22.27
CA MET A 16 -4.73 -17.74 23.19
C MET A 16 -4.95 -19.21 22.82
N LYS A 17 -4.31 -19.71 21.74
CA LYS A 17 -4.46 -21.08 21.23
C LYS A 17 -5.90 -21.48 20.93
N VAL A 18 -6.74 -20.52 20.59
CA VAL A 18 -8.13 -20.79 20.17
C VAL A 18 -8.15 -21.49 18.81
N TRP A 19 -7.07 -21.32 18.04
CA TRP A 19 -6.91 -21.86 16.69
C TRP A 19 -5.66 -22.73 16.59
N ASP A 20 -5.82 -23.96 16.11
CA ASP A 20 -4.69 -24.87 15.86
C ASP A 20 -4.12 -24.59 14.45
N LEU A 21 -3.02 -23.84 14.41
CA LEU A 21 -2.30 -23.50 13.18
C LEU A 21 -1.71 -24.75 12.48
N SER A 22 -1.35 -25.78 13.21
CA SER A 22 -0.74 -26.98 12.64
C SER A 22 -1.73 -27.78 11.80
N ALA A 23 -2.97 -27.91 12.26
CA ALA A 23 -4.04 -28.63 11.55
C ALA A 23 -4.52 -27.89 10.31
N THR A 24 -4.46 -26.55 10.31
CA THR A 24 -4.97 -25.71 9.20
C THR A 24 -3.93 -25.34 8.16
N SER A 25 -2.63 -25.51 8.44
CA SER A 25 -1.53 -25.06 7.58
C SER A 25 -1.56 -25.68 6.18
N ALA A 26 -1.89 -26.97 6.06
CA ALA A 26 -1.96 -27.66 4.78
C ALA A 26 -3.12 -27.16 3.91
N VAL A 27 -4.30 -26.97 4.50
CA VAL A 27 -5.48 -26.43 3.83
C VAL A 27 -5.24 -24.98 3.43
N TYR A 28 -4.65 -24.19 4.31
CA TYR A 28 -4.31 -22.79 4.05
C TYR A 28 -3.38 -22.65 2.83
N LYS A 29 -2.29 -23.43 2.75
CA LYS A 29 -1.36 -23.41 1.61
C LYS A 29 -2.04 -23.79 0.30
N SER A 30 -2.93 -24.79 0.34
CA SER A 30 -3.66 -25.26 -0.86
C SER A 30 -4.65 -24.23 -1.38
N VAL A 31 -5.22 -23.40 -0.51
CA VAL A 31 -6.22 -22.38 -0.87
C VAL A 31 -5.60 -21.03 -1.17
N LYS A 32 -4.55 -20.63 -0.43
CA LYS A 32 -3.88 -19.35 -0.55
C LYS A 32 -3.37 -19.07 -1.96
N ASN A 33 -2.62 -20.02 -2.54
CA ASN A 33 -1.97 -19.79 -3.82
C ASN A 33 -2.96 -19.61 -5.00
N PRO A 34 -3.96 -20.47 -5.21
CA PRO A 34 -4.95 -20.28 -6.26
C PRO A 34 -5.73 -18.95 -6.11
N ILE A 35 -6.12 -18.60 -4.89
CA ILE A 35 -6.85 -17.34 -4.63
C ILE A 35 -5.96 -16.14 -4.93
N LEU A 36 -4.69 -16.17 -4.51
CA LEU A 36 -3.74 -15.10 -4.78
C LEU A 36 -3.56 -14.89 -6.29
N TYR A 37 -3.34 -15.97 -7.06
CA TYR A 37 -3.19 -15.84 -8.51
C TYR A 37 -4.46 -15.35 -9.19
N ALA A 38 -5.63 -15.80 -8.74
CA ALA A 38 -6.91 -15.31 -9.24
C ALA A 38 -7.09 -13.80 -8.93
N MET A 39 -6.74 -13.37 -7.72
CA MET A 39 -6.78 -11.95 -7.33
C MET A 39 -5.85 -11.11 -8.20
N LEU A 40 -4.61 -11.54 -8.42
CA LEU A 40 -3.64 -10.85 -9.28
C LEU A 40 -4.15 -10.75 -10.72
N PHE A 41 -4.71 -11.83 -11.24
CA PHE A 41 -5.30 -11.85 -12.58
C PHE A 41 -6.45 -10.83 -12.71
N ILE A 42 -7.37 -10.79 -11.75
CA ILE A 42 -8.48 -9.83 -11.73
C ILE A 42 -7.95 -8.38 -11.63
N MET A 43 -6.91 -8.14 -10.81
CA MET A 43 -6.28 -6.82 -10.73
C MET A 43 -5.69 -6.38 -12.06
N LEU A 44 -5.00 -7.29 -12.79
CA LEU A 44 -4.45 -7.00 -14.10
C LEU A 44 -5.54 -6.72 -15.15
N LEU A 45 -6.66 -7.44 -15.11
CA LEU A 45 -7.79 -7.20 -16.03
C LEU A 45 -8.42 -5.81 -15.83
N ARG A 46 -8.35 -5.24 -14.63
CA ARG A 46 -8.85 -3.88 -14.34
C ARG A 46 -7.88 -2.77 -14.78
N CYS A 47 -6.68 -3.13 -15.22
CA CYS A 47 -5.68 -2.16 -15.64
C CYS A 47 -6.02 -1.61 -17.04
N ASP A 48 -6.42 -0.35 -17.10
CA ASP A 48 -6.72 0.34 -18.35
C ASP A 48 -5.49 1.11 -18.84
N LEU A 49 -4.67 0.45 -19.64
CA LEU A 49 -3.45 1.02 -20.22
C LEU A 49 -3.73 2.28 -21.05
N LYS A 50 -4.90 2.37 -21.72
CA LYS A 50 -5.25 3.55 -22.49
C LYS A 50 -5.44 4.78 -21.61
N LYS A 51 -6.04 4.61 -20.42
CA LYS A 51 -6.17 5.69 -19.44
C LYS A 51 -4.82 6.12 -18.90
N ILE A 52 -3.91 5.16 -18.63
CA ILE A 52 -2.56 5.47 -18.15
C ILE A 52 -1.79 6.29 -19.18
N ILE A 53 -1.82 5.90 -20.45
CA ILE A 53 -1.13 6.65 -21.53
C ILE A 53 -1.73 8.05 -21.72
N LYS A 54 -3.03 8.22 -21.51
CA LYS A 54 -3.71 9.53 -21.58
C LYS A 54 -3.27 10.53 -20.48
N LEU A 55 -2.66 10.07 -19.39
CA LEU A 55 -2.14 10.95 -18.33
C LEU A 55 -1.02 11.88 -18.83
N GLY A 56 -0.44 11.58 -19.97
CA GLY A 56 0.60 12.38 -20.59
C GLY A 56 2.01 12.10 -20.06
N PRO A 57 3.04 12.53 -20.80
CA PRO A 57 4.43 12.16 -20.51
C PRO A 57 4.94 12.70 -19.17
N LYS A 58 4.49 13.89 -18.75
CA LYS A 58 4.91 14.49 -17.46
C LYS A 58 4.50 13.64 -16.28
N MET A 59 3.25 13.15 -16.27
CA MET A 59 2.75 12.30 -15.19
C MET A 59 3.41 10.92 -15.19
N LEU A 60 3.66 10.35 -16.37
CA LEU A 60 4.36 9.06 -16.51
C LEU A 60 5.81 9.15 -16.01
N ILE A 61 6.54 10.21 -16.37
CA ILE A 61 7.91 10.44 -15.87
C ILE A 61 7.89 10.56 -14.33
N GLY A 62 6.95 11.33 -13.78
CA GLY A 62 6.79 11.47 -12.34
C GLY A 62 6.52 10.13 -11.65
N PHE A 63 5.64 9.31 -12.22
CA PHE A 63 5.35 7.98 -11.72
C PHE A 63 6.59 7.06 -11.73
N PHE A 64 7.32 7.01 -12.84
CA PHE A 64 8.54 6.19 -12.92
C PHE A 64 9.63 6.71 -11.99
N ALA A 65 9.81 8.02 -11.88
CA ALA A 65 10.76 8.62 -10.94
C ALA A 65 10.43 8.27 -9.49
N ALA A 66 9.16 8.34 -9.10
CA ALA A 66 8.70 7.93 -7.77
C ALA A 66 8.95 6.44 -7.52
N THR A 67 8.60 5.57 -8.47
CA THR A 67 8.83 4.13 -8.37
C THR A 67 10.31 3.79 -8.21
N LEU A 68 11.18 4.40 -9.02
CA LEU A 68 12.62 4.22 -8.91
C LEU A 68 13.18 4.75 -7.59
N SER A 69 12.70 5.89 -7.10
CA SER A 69 13.14 6.45 -5.82
C SER A 69 12.78 5.56 -4.64
N ILE A 70 11.58 4.96 -4.66
CA ILE A 70 11.16 3.98 -3.65
C ILE A 70 12.08 2.76 -3.69
N GLY A 71 12.29 2.17 -4.87
CA GLY A 71 13.17 1.01 -5.03
C GLY A 71 14.60 1.28 -4.56
N LEU A 72 15.17 2.43 -4.94
CA LEU A 72 16.49 2.86 -4.47
C LEU A 72 16.52 3.08 -2.95
N GLY A 73 15.47 3.66 -2.37
CA GLY A 73 15.35 3.85 -0.91
C GLY A 73 15.40 2.53 -0.17
N PHE A 74 14.64 1.52 -0.59
CA PHE A 74 14.68 0.18 0.00
C PHE A 74 16.03 -0.51 -0.19
N PHE A 75 16.63 -0.38 -1.37
CA PHE A 75 17.97 -0.93 -1.65
C PHE A 75 19.04 -0.33 -0.75
N VAL A 76 19.07 1.00 -0.62
CA VAL A 76 20.02 1.72 0.23
C VAL A 76 19.77 1.37 1.71
N SER A 77 18.52 1.31 2.14
CA SER A 77 18.18 0.89 3.52
C SER A 77 18.70 -0.52 3.81
N TYR A 78 18.50 -1.46 2.89
CA TYR A 78 19.04 -2.80 3.05
C TYR A 78 20.58 -2.80 3.06
N ALA A 79 21.21 -2.07 2.16
CA ALA A 79 22.68 -1.99 2.09
C ALA A 79 23.30 -1.46 3.40
N ILE A 80 22.63 -0.53 4.09
CA ILE A 80 23.10 0.03 5.37
C ILE A 80 22.81 -0.94 6.53
N PHE A 81 21.63 -1.54 6.57
CA PHE A 81 21.14 -2.26 7.74
C PHE A 81 21.22 -3.79 7.62
N HIS A 82 21.71 -4.35 6.50
CA HIS A 82 21.72 -5.79 6.26
C HIS A 82 22.46 -6.60 7.35
N GLN A 83 23.47 -6.02 8.00
CA GLN A 83 24.18 -6.67 9.09
C GLN A 83 23.37 -6.78 10.39
N LEU A 84 22.40 -5.87 10.59
CA LEU A 84 21.50 -5.87 11.74
C LEU A 84 20.23 -6.71 11.48
N LEU A 85 19.90 -6.88 10.21
CA LEU A 85 18.75 -7.64 9.76
C LEU A 85 19.18 -9.09 9.47
N GLY A 86 18.33 -10.07 9.76
CA GLY A 86 18.61 -11.47 9.47
C GLY A 86 18.81 -11.74 7.96
N ALA A 87 19.39 -12.89 7.63
CA ALA A 87 19.80 -13.24 6.26
C ALA A 87 18.64 -13.17 5.23
N ASP A 88 17.41 -13.49 5.63
CA ASP A 88 16.23 -13.50 4.73
C ASP A 88 15.40 -12.19 4.78
N SER A 89 15.84 -11.19 5.53
CA SER A 89 15.12 -9.91 5.67
C SER A 89 14.95 -9.15 4.35
N TRP A 90 15.85 -9.36 3.38
CA TRP A 90 15.70 -8.75 2.05
C TRP A 90 14.42 -9.17 1.33
N LYS A 91 13.92 -10.38 1.59
CA LYS A 91 12.67 -10.88 1.02
C LYS A 91 11.48 -10.07 1.55
N ALA A 92 11.42 -9.85 2.86
CA ALA A 92 10.38 -9.04 3.50
C ALA A 92 10.47 -7.57 3.05
N LEU A 93 11.67 -6.99 2.98
CA LEU A 93 11.88 -5.64 2.45
C LEU A 93 11.47 -5.53 0.98
N GLY A 94 11.70 -6.57 0.17
CA GLY A 94 11.21 -6.66 -1.20
C GLY A 94 9.68 -6.64 -1.27
N ALA A 95 9.01 -7.38 -0.40
CA ALA A 95 7.55 -7.38 -0.31
C ALA A 95 7.01 -6.01 0.13
N LEU A 96 7.64 -5.35 1.11
CA LEU A 96 7.30 -3.99 1.52
C LEU A 96 7.54 -2.98 0.39
N CYS A 97 8.63 -3.08 -0.33
CA CYS A 97 8.90 -2.25 -1.51
C CYS A 97 7.76 -2.35 -2.52
N GLY A 98 7.25 -3.57 -2.77
CA GLY A 98 6.07 -3.79 -3.60
C GLY A 98 4.80 -3.13 -3.04
N SER A 99 4.61 -3.13 -1.72
CA SER A 99 3.52 -2.44 -1.05
C SER A 99 3.54 -0.93 -1.33
N TRP A 100 4.69 -0.31 -1.20
CA TRP A 100 4.87 1.13 -1.43
C TRP A 100 4.75 1.55 -2.90
N MET A 101 5.06 0.66 -3.83
CA MET A 101 4.90 0.90 -5.28
C MET A 101 3.48 0.68 -5.78
N GLY A 102 2.74 -0.29 -5.23
CA GLY A 102 1.45 -0.68 -5.80
C GLY A 102 0.41 -1.20 -4.80
N GLY A 103 0.66 -1.06 -3.48
CA GLY A 103 -0.27 -1.44 -2.42
C GLY A 103 -0.21 -2.92 -2.03
N GLY A 104 -1.13 -3.32 -1.13
CA GLY A 104 -1.12 -4.63 -0.48
C GLY A 104 -1.19 -5.83 -1.43
N GLY A 105 -1.82 -5.68 -2.59
CA GLY A 105 -1.85 -6.75 -3.60
C GLY A 105 -0.46 -7.10 -4.14
N ASN A 106 0.35 -6.08 -4.45
CA ASN A 106 1.73 -6.28 -4.90
C ASN A 106 2.60 -6.88 -3.78
N MET A 107 2.39 -6.44 -2.54
CA MET A 107 3.08 -7.00 -1.38
C MET A 107 2.84 -8.51 -1.27
N LEU A 108 1.57 -8.93 -1.32
CA LEU A 108 1.20 -10.35 -1.24
C LEU A 108 1.76 -11.16 -2.43
N ALA A 109 1.79 -10.57 -3.62
CA ALA A 109 2.37 -11.21 -4.80
C ALA A 109 3.87 -11.47 -4.62
N ILE A 110 4.61 -10.47 -4.14
CA ILE A 110 6.06 -10.59 -3.91
C ILE A 110 6.34 -11.51 -2.73
N GLN A 111 5.54 -11.43 -1.65
CA GLN A 111 5.62 -12.36 -0.52
C GLN A 111 5.54 -13.82 -1.01
N ALA A 112 4.58 -14.13 -1.86
CA ALA A 112 4.43 -15.47 -2.41
C ALA A 112 5.57 -15.85 -3.37
N ALA A 113 6.02 -14.93 -4.22
CA ALA A 113 7.08 -15.18 -5.19
C ALA A 113 8.45 -15.43 -4.54
N LEU A 114 8.72 -14.75 -3.41
CA LEU A 114 9.98 -14.87 -2.66
C LEU A 114 9.90 -15.90 -1.52
N ASP A 115 8.74 -16.54 -1.34
CA ASP A 115 8.47 -17.48 -0.24
C ASP A 115 8.86 -16.88 1.13
N VAL A 116 8.34 -15.67 1.40
CA VAL A 116 8.58 -15.00 2.68
C VAL A 116 7.76 -15.68 3.77
N ASP A 117 8.42 -16.10 4.83
CA ASP A 117 7.72 -16.74 5.95
C ASP A 117 6.76 -15.75 6.64
N GLU A 118 5.70 -16.30 7.23
CA GLU A 118 4.60 -15.51 7.77
C GLU A 118 5.01 -14.68 9.01
N ALA A 119 5.96 -15.17 9.81
CA ALA A 119 6.43 -14.47 10.99
C ALA A 119 7.24 -13.24 10.57
N THR A 120 8.19 -13.40 9.64
CA THR A 120 8.98 -12.30 9.08
C THR A 120 8.07 -11.27 8.42
N MET A 121 7.03 -11.72 7.70
CA MET A 121 6.08 -10.82 7.07
C MET A 121 5.23 -10.05 8.10
N ALA A 122 4.84 -10.67 9.21
CA ALA A 122 4.11 -10.00 10.28
C ALA A 122 4.91 -8.85 10.91
N TYR A 123 6.20 -9.06 11.19
CA TYR A 123 7.09 -7.99 11.66
C TYR A 123 7.23 -6.86 10.62
N ALA A 124 7.38 -7.21 9.36
CA ALA A 124 7.46 -6.25 8.27
C ALA A 124 6.20 -5.38 8.18
N LEU A 125 5.01 -5.97 8.32
CA LEU A 125 3.73 -5.25 8.31
C LEU A 125 3.58 -4.26 9.48
N VAL A 126 4.05 -4.63 10.67
CA VAL A 126 4.04 -3.71 11.82
C VAL A 126 4.95 -2.52 11.54
N MET A 127 6.16 -2.78 11.04
CA MET A 127 7.09 -1.71 10.65
C MET A 127 6.51 -0.83 9.55
N ASP A 128 5.89 -1.42 8.53
CA ASP A 128 5.22 -0.69 7.46
C ASP A 128 4.15 0.27 8.00
N SER A 129 3.31 -0.21 8.90
CA SER A 129 2.25 0.60 9.51
C SER A 129 2.80 1.79 10.29
N ILE A 130 3.88 1.62 11.02
CA ILE A 130 4.55 2.70 11.76
C ILE A 130 5.17 3.70 10.78
N CYS A 131 5.95 3.21 9.81
CA CYS A 131 6.60 4.05 8.81
C CYS A 131 5.58 4.81 7.96
N ALA A 132 4.50 4.16 7.52
CA ALA A 132 3.43 4.79 6.76
C ALA A 132 2.75 5.90 7.56
N THR A 133 2.49 5.68 8.86
CA THR A 133 1.89 6.69 9.73
C THR A 133 2.80 7.92 9.86
N LEU A 134 4.08 7.71 10.13
CA LEU A 134 5.07 8.80 10.23
C LEU A 134 5.21 9.53 8.90
N TYR A 135 5.21 8.81 7.79
CA TYR A 135 5.30 9.38 6.45
C TYR A 135 4.07 10.24 6.11
N VAL A 136 2.87 9.76 6.45
CA VAL A 136 1.64 10.56 6.26
C VAL A 136 1.68 11.84 7.10
N MET A 137 2.14 11.77 8.36
CA MET A 137 2.30 12.96 9.21
C MET A 137 3.28 13.97 8.57
N PHE A 138 4.40 13.46 8.04
CA PHE A 138 5.36 14.29 7.31
C PHE A 138 4.75 14.91 6.06
N LEU A 139 3.99 14.16 5.26
CA LEU A 139 3.31 14.68 4.07
C LEU A 139 2.29 15.75 4.41
N LEU A 140 1.49 15.58 5.46
CA LEU A 140 0.54 16.59 5.92
C LEU A 140 1.24 17.88 6.33
N TRP A 141 2.36 17.78 7.02
CA TRP A 141 3.20 18.93 7.34
C TRP A 141 3.78 19.58 6.07
N ALA A 142 4.28 18.78 5.12
CA ALA A 142 4.83 19.27 3.87
C ALA A 142 3.78 19.98 2.99
N ILE A 143 2.56 19.43 2.93
CA ILE A 143 1.43 20.06 2.21
C ILE A 143 1.09 21.42 2.83
N GLY A 144 1.13 21.57 4.15
CA GLY A 144 0.93 22.86 4.81
C GLY A 144 1.97 23.93 4.43
N ASN A 145 3.13 23.52 3.89
CA ASN A 145 4.20 24.41 3.45
C ASN A 145 4.39 24.44 1.92
N HIS A 146 3.42 23.94 1.15
CA HIS A 146 3.52 23.79 -0.31
C HIS A 146 3.84 25.12 -1.05
N GLU A 147 3.30 26.24 -0.58
CA GLU A 147 3.57 27.54 -1.23
C GLU A 147 5.07 27.94 -1.19
N LYS A 148 5.75 27.67 -0.06
CA LYS A 148 7.19 27.93 0.09
C LYS A 148 7.99 27.05 -0.86
N PHE A 149 7.60 25.77 -0.95
CA PHE A 149 8.22 24.80 -1.82
C PHE A 149 8.02 25.16 -3.30
N ASN A 150 6.80 25.51 -3.70
CA ASN A 150 6.48 25.92 -5.08
C ASN A 150 7.23 27.19 -5.50
N LYS A 151 7.37 28.17 -4.59
CA LYS A 151 8.20 29.38 -4.85
C LYS A 151 9.67 29.04 -5.02
N TRP A 152 10.19 28.10 -4.22
CA TRP A 152 11.59 27.70 -4.30
C TRP A 152 11.88 26.90 -5.58
N THR A 153 11.00 25.97 -5.96
CA THR A 153 11.16 25.12 -7.15
C THR A 153 10.70 25.80 -8.45
N LYS A 154 10.02 26.97 -8.37
CA LYS A 154 9.34 27.63 -9.51
C LYS A 154 8.40 26.65 -10.24
N ALA A 155 7.70 25.81 -9.50
CA ALA A 155 6.82 24.81 -10.06
C ALA A 155 5.59 25.46 -10.71
N ASP A 156 5.23 24.98 -11.89
CA ASP A 156 3.97 25.32 -12.56
C ASP A 156 2.84 24.51 -11.94
N THR A 157 2.00 25.14 -11.12
CA THR A 157 0.88 24.52 -10.41
C THR A 157 -0.45 24.58 -11.17
N SER A 158 -0.49 25.21 -12.34
CA SER A 158 -1.72 25.48 -13.10
C SER A 158 -2.55 24.22 -13.39
N ILE A 159 -1.89 23.08 -13.63
CA ILE A 159 -2.56 21.78 -13.88
C ILE A 159 -3.17 21.22 -12.58
N ILE A 160 -2.46 21.36 -11.47
CA ILE A 160 -2.89 20.84 -10.17
C ILE A 160 -4.06 21.65 -9.64
N ASP A 161 -4.00 22.97 -9.78
CA ASP A 161 -5.08 23.87 -9.39
C ASP A 161 -6.36 23.60 -10.19
N GLY A 162 -6.23 23.30 -11.49
CA GLY A 162 -7.36 22.90 -12.34
C GLY A 162 -7.97 21.56 -11.95
N VAL A 163 -7.15 20.56 -11.61
CA VAL A 163 -7.61 19.26 -11.14
C VAL A 163 -8.23 19.37 -9.74
N GLY A 164 -7.65 20.19 -8.86
CA GLY A 164 -8.20 20.46 -7.53
C GLY A 164 -9.60 21.05 -7.60
N ALA A 165 -9.82 22.05 -8.44
CA ALA A 165 -11.13 22.67 -8.65
C ALA A 165 -12.16 21.67 -9.21
N ALA A 166 -11.77 20.83 -10.19
CA ALA A 166 -12.63 19.79 -10.73
C ALA A 166 -13.05 18.73 -9.70
N LEU A 167 -12.10 18.30 -8.83
CA LEU A 167 -12.38 17.35 -7.76
C LEU A 167 -13.28 17.97 -6.66
N GLU A 168 -13.12 19.25 -6.36
CA GLU A 168 -14.01 19.95 -5.42
C GLU A 168 -15.43 20.07 -5.98
N GLU A 169 -15.59 20.34 -7.27
CA GLU A 169 -16.90 20.36 -7.92
C GLU A 169 -17.54 18.97 -7.90
N GLU A 170 -16.78 17.93 -8.22
CA GLU A 170 -17.26 16.55 -8.18
C GLU A 170 -17.62 16.11 -6.74
N ALA A 171 -16.82 16.48 -5.75
CA ALA A 171 -17.12 16.23 -4.34
C ALA A 171 -18.39 16.96 -3.89
N LYS A 172 -18.61 18.21 -4.28
CA LYS A 172 -19.83 18.96 -4.01
C LYS A 172 -21.04 18.36 -4.70
N ALA A 173 -20.89 17.88 -5.95
CA ALA A 173 -21.96 17.22 -6.69
C ALA A 173 -22.34 15.84 -6.10
N ASN A 174 -21.37 15.14 -5.53
CA ASN A 174 -21.54 13.80 -4.94
C ASN A 174 -21.84 13.82 -3.43
N THR A 175 -21.97 14.97 -2.79
CA THR A 175 -22.38 15.07 -1.38
C THR A 175 -23.87 14.71 -1.24
N LYS A 176 -24.19 13.43 -1.43
CA LYS A 176 -25.43 12.88 -0.86
C LYS A 176 -25.21 12.81 0.66
N PRO A 177 -26.14 13.34 1.46
CA PRO A 177 -26.02 13.23 2.92
C PRO A 177 -25.89 11.75 3.26
N LEU A 178 -24.86 11.40 4.04
CA LEU A 178 -24.66 10.06 4.60
C LEU A 178 -25.87 9.75 5.49
N VAL A 179 -26.89 9.14 4.90
CA VAL A 179 -28.04 8.65 5.66
C VAL A 179 -27.59 7.39 6.39
N TRP A 180 -27.97 7.24 7.64
CA TRP A 180 -27.66 6.08 8.49
C TRP A 180 -27.91 4.72 7.82
N GLN A 181 -28.87 4.66 6.91
CA GLN A 181 -29.16 3.49 6.07
C GLN A 181 -28.00 3.08 5.17
N ASN A 182 -27.24 4.04 4.64
CA ASN A 182 -26.07 3.75 3.79
C ASN A 182 -24.87 3.26 4.61
N ILE A 183 -24.75 3.70 5.87
CA ILE A 183 -23.73 3.23 6.80
C ILE A 183 -23.98 1.78 7.22
N ILE A 184 -25.25 1.43 7.48
CA ILE A 184 -25.65 0.07 7.85
C ILE A 184 -25.43 -0.89 6.67
N LEU A 185 -25.71 -0.47 5.43
CA LEU A 185 -25.44 -1.26 4.22
C LEU A 185 -23.93 -1.48 3.97
N LEU A 186 -23.09 -0.48 4.28
CA LEU A 186 -21.63 -0.57 4.16
C LEU A 186 -20.98 -1.42 5.26
N LEU A 187 -21.61 -1.53 6.42
CA LEU A 187 -21.11 -2.35 7.53
C LEU A 187 -21.68 -3.77 7.50
N GLY A 188 -22.75 -4.03 6.74
CA GLY A 188 -23.42 -5.32 6.63
C GLY A 188 -23.10 -6.11 5.35
N SER A 189 -22.28 -5.56 4.44
CA SER A 189 -21.77 -6.21 3.24
C SER A 189 -20.29 -6.61 3.43
#